data_c0336613ae3f73fe9745fa66effafca6
#
_entry.id   c0336613ae3f73fe9745fa66effafca6
#
_cell.length_a   1.000
_cell.length_b   1.000
_cell.length_c   1.000
_cell.angle_alpha   90.00
_cell.angle_beta   90.00
_cell.angle_gamma   90.00
#
_symmetry.space_group_name_H-M   'P 1'
#
loop_
_entity.id
_entity.type
_entity.pdbx_description
1 polymer ?
#
loop_
_entity_poly.entity_id
_entity_poly.type
_entity_poly.pdbx_seq_one_letter_code
_entity_poly.pdbx_strand_id
1 'polypeptide(L)'
;MKKKLLTLFFVVTFFALSAVSASALSDDTVTVGLRYGSTAMFSANLENALGRGFTFGYFDDGRFFEALGWTDETAISMTAAGDIYMSGSGTYSSDGSGTYLGPWHVQIDGFRDYEEALDTAEDYGGYPAWVDWGYVVRVGCYGSEDEAAEAASLLGEGYAARSSSTGVVVTVTRTANVLFEFDCGGVFDLAVQPEEKEGETSTWFKGYKYRGAFEYPRVTGGNLNVYNVLDLESYVKGVIPYEMSSNWPMEALKAQAVCARTYACRASKHRAAYGFDVCSTTCCQVYYGRGSGASYATEQSDAAVEATEGERLYYNGDMVQDAVYHSSNGGATEDVANVWGSEKGYLKGKADPYESLLSIPNYNWSVTYTADEMTWILDQKGYNVGTVRNVYVSEYTPMGNVKKLTIEGSRDTLTVSGDTCRTIFYSSTYQKSVKSLRFSINGGGPSGTSGVVVNGSTTLDGLDGISVISGSGKVSKMDGNSASVISSSGISGVSTTSGGSVKPTSSNNGTFTITGTGSGHNVGMSQYGAKAMAENGYDYEEILEFYYTDVTIG
;
A
#
# COMPACT_ATOMS: atom_id res chain seq x y z
N MET A 1 -1.08 -62.85 59.89
CA MET A 1 -1.95 -61.78 59.37
C MET A 1 -1.07 -60.62 58.99
N LYS A 2 -0.73 -60.46 57.66
CA LYS A 2 0.03 -59.35 57.15
C LYS A 2 -0.90 -58.54 56.26
N LYS A 3 -1.27 -57.28 56.68
CA LYS A 3 -2.03 -56.32 55.88
C LYS A 3 -1.13 -55.75 54.79
N LYS A 4 -1.48 -55.98 53.54
CA LYS A 4 -0.88 -55.27 52.40
C LYS A 4 -1.55 -53.93 52.27
N LEU A 5 -0.77 -52.83 52.38
CA LEU A 5 -1.18 -51.47 52.10
C LEU A 5 -1.03 -51.25 50.59
N LEU A 6 -2.11 -51.02 49.92
CA LEU A 6 -2.16 -50.70 48.50
C LEU A 6 -2.04 -49.18 48.36
N THR A 7 -0.89 -48.67 47.94
CA THR A 7 -0.66 -47.26 47.69
C THR A 7 -1.13 -46.97 46.24
N LEU A 8 -2.25 -46.24 46.13
CA LEU A 8 -2.78 -45.77 44.85
C LEU A 8 -1.99 -44.50 44.45
N PHE A 9 -1.14 -44.60 43.42
CA PHE A 9 -0.52 -43.43 42.81
C PHE A 9 -1.54 -42.78 41.85
N PHE A 10 -2.03 -41.62 42.23
CA PHE A 10 -2.72 -40.72 41.30
C PHE A 10 -1.66 -40.00 40.46
N VAL A 11 -1.51 -40.40 39.21
CA VAL A 11 -0.79 -39.59 38.21
C VAL A 11 -1.75 -38.51 37.76
N VAL A 12 -1.59 -37.30 38.28
CA VAL A 12 -2.25 -36.11 37.75
C VAL A 12 -1.41 -35.68 36.55
N THR A 13 -1.81 -36.08 35.37
CA THR A 13 -1.36 -35.47 34.12
C THR A 13 -1.97 -34.07 34.06
N PHE A 14 -1.13 -33.06 34.29
CA PHE A 14 -1.43 -31.69 33.91
C PHE A 14 -1.42 -31.65 32.39
N PHE A 15 -2.60 -31.70 31.78
CA PHE A 15 -2.78 -31.14 30.47
C PHE A 15 -2.66 -29.63 30.66
N ALA A 16 -1.51 -29.06 30.24
CA ALA A 16 -1.44 -27.65 29.95
C ALA A 16 -2.31 -27.41 28.71
N LEU A 17 -3.58 -27.04 28.95
CA LEU A 17 -4.29 -26.27 27.94
C LEU A 17 -3.44 -25.01 27.75
N SER A 18 -2.67 -24.97 26.66
CA SER A 18 -2.23 -23.72 26.09
C SER A 18 -3.51 -23.02 25.63
N ALA A 19 -4.05 -22.14 26.48
CA ALA A 19 -4.99 -21.16 26.03
C ALA A 19 -4.28 -20.41 24.90
N VAL A 20 -4.66 -20.67 23.65
CA VAL A 20 -4.38 -19.80 22.54
C VAL A 20 -4.98 -18.47 22.97
N SER A 21 -4.14 -17.53 23.35
CA SER A 21 -4.58 -16.18 23.66
C SER A 21 -5.13 -15.65 22.35
N ALA A 22 -6.48 -15.54 22.25
CA ALA A 22 -7.08 -14.69 21.23
C ALA A 22 -6.45 -13.31 21.43
N SER A 23 -5.49 -12.96 20.59
CA SER A 23 -4.91 -11.62 20.60
C SER A 23 -5.99 -10.70 20.08
N ALA A 24 -6.53 -9.90 20.98
CA ALA A 24 -7.42 -8.82 20.60
C ALA A 24 -6.71 -8.00 19.53
N LEU A 25 -7.27 -7.95 18.32
CA LEU A 25 -6.88 -6.97 17.33
C LEU A 25 -7.33 -5.63 17.89
N SER A 26 -6.39 -4.86 18.38
CA SER A 26 -6.64 -3.51 18.93
C SER A 26 -7.08 -2.56 17.80
N ASP A 27 -7.41 -1.31 18.14
CA ASP A 27 -7.62 -0.21 17.17
C ASP A 27 -6.39 0.01 16.24
N ASP A 28 -5.29 -0.70 16.46
CA ASP A 28 -4.03 -0.68 15.75
C ASP A 28 -3.86 -1.85 14.74
N THR A 29 -4.94 -2.51 14.33
CA THR A 29 -4.89 -3.52 13.26
C THR A 29 -5.18 -2.92 11.91
N VAL A 30 -4.43 -3.35 10.89
CA VAL A 30 -4.58 -2.92 9.49
C VAL A 30 -4.93 -4.11 8.61
N THR A 31 -5.95 -3.92 7.78
CA THR A 31 -6.31 -4.85 6.70
C THR A 31 -5.82 -4.30 5.37
N VAL A 32 -4.92 -5.04 4.72
CA VAL A 32 -4.26 -4.64 3.47
C VAL A 32 -4.80 -5.45 2.30
N GLY A 33 -5.41 -4.80 1.31
CA GLY A 33 -5.84 -5.46 0.07
C GLY A 33 -4.65 -5.82 -0.83
N LEU A 34 -4.30 -7.11 -0.90
CA LEU A 34 -3.21 -7.62 -1.74
C LEU A 34 -3.68 -7.99 -3.15
N ARG A 35 -4.86 -8.63 -3.26
CA ARG A 35 -5.54 -8.98 -4.50
C ARG A 35 -7.02 -8.71 -4.34
N TYR A 36 -7.62 -7.93 -5.24
CA TYR A 36 -9.03 -7.55 -5.14
C TYR A 36 -9.57 -7.03 -6.47
N GLY A 37 -10.88 -6.99 -6.62
CA GLY A 37 -11.55 -6.53 -7.83
C GLY A 37 -11.11 -7.33 -9.06
N SER A 38 -10.56 -6.67 -10.08
CA SER A 38 -10.09 -7.34 -11.30
C SER A 38 -8.84 -8.23 -11.10
N THR A 39 -8.19 -8.14 -9.93
CA THR A 39 -7.03 -8.98 -9.57
C THR A 39 -7.39 -10.10 -8.61
N ALA A 40 -8.67 -10.25 -8.25
CA ALA A 40 -9.18 -11.37 -7.45
C ALA A 40 -8.80 -12.72 -8.09
N MET A 41 -8.59 -13.74 -7.26
CA MET A 41 -7.99 -15.01 -7.67
C MET A 41 -8.95 -16.17 -7.43
N PHE A 42 -8.98 -17.14 -8.34
CA PHE A 42 -9.71 -18.38 -8.11
C PHE A 42 -9.09 -19.23 -6.99
N SER A 43 -7.77 -19.24 -6.91
CA SER A 43 -7.00 -19.91 -5.85
C SER A 43 -5.80 -19.10 -5.41
N ALA A 44 -5.51 -19.11 -4.11
CA ALA A 44 -4.41 -18.41 -3.47
C ALA A 44 -3.58 -19.39 -2.62
N ASN A 45 -2.28 -19.46 -2.86
CA ASN A 45 -1.39 -20.37 -2.14
C ASN A 45 -0.63 -19.62 -1.06
N LEU A 46 -0.54 -20.21 0.12
CA LEU A 46 0.36 -19.81 1.21
C LEU A 46 1.39 -20.90 1.47
N GLU A 47 2.60 -20.49 1.87
CA GLU A 47 3.66 -21.38 2.31
C GLU A 47 4.40 -20.76 3.50
N ASN A 48 4.58 -21.48 4.59
CA ASN A 48 5.41 -20.99 5.71
C ASN A 48 6.86 -20.79 5.23
N ALA A 49 7.35 -19.55 5.28
CA ALA A 49 8.78 -19.28 5.22
C ALA A 49 9.42 -19.47 6.59
N LEU A 50 8.67 -19.16 7.64
CA LEU A 50 8.91 -19.44 9.05
C LEU A 50 7.54 -19.71 9.69
N GLY A 51 7.36 -20.88 10.29
CA GLY A 51 6.08 -21.33 10.86
C GLY A 51 6.02 -22.86 10.90
N ARG A 52 4.97 -23.40 11.48
CA ARG A 52 4.76 -24.85 11.64
C ARG A 52 3.36 -25.31 11.27
N GLY A 53 2.72 -24.63 10.33
CA GLY A 53 1.35 -24.90 9.90
C GLY A 53 0.47 -23.65 9.93
N PHE A 54 -0.83 -23.87 9.97
CA PHE A 54 -1.83 -22.80 9.92
C PHE A 54 -3.06 -23.12 10.77
N THR A 55 -3.63 -22.09 11.39
CA THR A 55 -4.96 -22.13 12.02
C THR A 55 -5.98 -21.51 11.07
N PHE A 56 -7.11 -22.19 10.90
CA PHE A 56 -8.28 -21.73 10.14
C PHE A 56 -9.29 -21.08 11.06
N GLY A 57 -9.93 -20.03 10.62
CA GLY A 57 -10.93 -19.32 11.41
C GLY A 57 -11.56 -18.17 10.63
N TYR A 58 -12.02 -17.17 11.34
CA TYR A 58 -12.53 -15.92 10.79
C TYR A 58 -12.25 -14.78 11.76
N PHE A 59 -12.33 -13.55 11.27
CA PHE A 59 -12.34 -12.36 12.13
C PHE A 59 -13.76 -11.93 12.38
N ASP A 60 -14.13 -11.71 13.65
CA ASP A 60 -15.42 -11.17 14.03
C ASP A 60 -15.53 -9.65 13.77
N ASP A 61 -16.68 -9.05 14.07
CA ASP A 61 -16.91 -7.60 13.93
C ASP A 61 -15.95 -6.74 14.78
N GLY A 62 -15.44 -7.31 15.86
CA GLY A 62 -14.41 -6.70 16.74
C GLY A 62 -12.98 -6.89 16.23
N ARG A 63 -12.81 -7.56 15.09
CA ARG A 63 -11.52 -8.00 14.53
C ARG A 63 -10.75 -8.98 15.42
N PHE A 64 -11.46 -9.76 16.26
CA PHE A 64 -10.86 -10.87 16.97
C PHE A 64 -10.84 -12.11 16.09
N PHE A 65 -9.74 -12.84 16.11
CA PHE A 65 -9.63 -14.08 15.35
C PHE A 65 -10.27 -15.23 16.14
N GLU A 66 -11.32 -15.80 15.57
CA GLU A 66 -12.01 -16.98 16.08
C GLU A 66 -11.49 -18.23 15.38
N ALA A 67 -10.74 -19.05 16.11
CA ALA A 67 -10.13 -20.27 15.59
C ALA A 67 -11.15 -21.40 15.46
N LEU A 68 -11.17 -22.07 14.32
CA LEU A 68 -12.07 -23.17 14.00
C LEU A 68 -11.37 -24.50 13.75
N GLY A 69 -10.10 -24.49 13.34
CA GLY A 69 -9.34 -25.69 13.05
C GLY A 69 -7.89 -25.37 12.73
N TRP A 70 -7.10 -26.38 12.52
CA TRP A 70 -5.66 -26.23 12.28
C TRP A 70 -5.09 -27.33 11.38
N THR A 71 -3.86 -27.11 10.89
CA THR A 71 -3.08 -28.09 10.16
C THR A 71 -1.58 -27.89 10.36
N ASP A 72 -0.81 -28.97 10.41
CA ASP A 72 0.65 -28.95 10.40
C ASP A 72 1.23 -28.82 8.97
N GLU A 73 0.39 -28.82 7.95
CA GLU A 73 0.81 -28.61 6.57
C GLU A 73 1.36 -27.19 6.40
N THR A 74 2.58 -27.10 5.88
CA THR A 74 3.28 -25.81 5.73
C THR A 74 3.04 -25.13 4.38
N ALA A 75 2.30 -25.78 3.47
CA ALA A 75 1.94 -25.27 2.16
C ALA A 75 0.48 -25.60 1.82
N ILE A 76 -0.38 -24.60 1.83
CA ILE A 76 -1.83 -24.74 1.64
C ILE A 76 -2.35 -23.82 0.54
N SER A 77 -3.50 -24.16 -0.02
CA SER A 77 -4.19 -23.38 -1.04
C SER A 77 -5.64 -23.17 -0.67
N MET A 78 -6.07 -21.93 -0.62
CA MET A 78 -7.45 -21.51 -0.48
C MET A 78 -8.04 -21.35 -1.86
N THR A 79 -9.10 -22.09 -2.14
CA THR A 79 -9.74 -22.13 -3.47
C THR A 79 -11.23 -21.85 -3.34
N ALA A 80 -11.77 -21.07 -4.26
CA ALA A 80 -13.20 -20.80 -4.31
C ALA A 80 -13.98 -22.10 -4.48
N ALA A 81 -14.91 -22.40 -3.55
CA ALA A 81 -15.74 -23.59 -3.62
C ALA A 81 -16.61 -23.61 -4.88
N GLY A 82 -16.82 -24.78 -5.45
CA GLY A 82 -17.52 -25.00 -6.70
C GLY A 82 -16.87 -26.15 -7.48
N ASP A 83 -16.95 -26.10 -8.80
CA ASP A 83 -16.18 -26.99 -9.65
C ASP A 83 -14.70 -26.60 -9.63
N ILE A 84 -13.84 -27.47 -9.10
CA ILE A 84 -12.40 -27.24 -9.00
C ILE A 84 -11.66 -28.27 -9.85
N TYR A 85 -10.83 -27.82 -10.77
CA TYR A 85 -9.95 -28.65 -11.57
C TYR A 85 -8.50 -28.38 -11.18
N MET A 86 -7.78 -29.42 -10.80
CA MET A 86 -6.35 -29.33 -10.53
C MET A 86 -5.56 -29.93 -11.71
N SER A 87 -4.78 -29.10 -12.38
CA SER A 87 -3.90 -29.52 -13.46
C SER A 87 -2.76 -30.44 -12.99
N GLY A 88 -2.10 -31.14 -13.90
CA GLY A 88 -0.91 -31.94 -13.57
C GLY A 88 0.26 -31.14 -13.00
N SER A 89 0.27 -29.81 -13.13
CA SER A 89 1.23 -28.90 -12.48
C SER A 89 0.79 -28.45 -11.08
N GLY A 90 -0.39 -28.86 -10.61
CA GLY A 90 -0.94 -28.45 -9.33
C GLY A 90 -1.54 -27.05 -9.32
N THR A 91 -2.01 -26.56 -10.46
CA THR A 91 -2.73 -25.27 -10.56
C THR A 91 -4.23 -25.53 -10.53
N TYR A 92 -4.96 -24.77 -9.70
CA TYR A 92 -6.41 -24.87 -9.59
C TYR A 92 -7.11 -23.85 -10.49
N SER A 93 -8.23 -24.27 -11.09
CA SER A 93 -9.09 -23.45 -11.96
C SER A 93 -10.56 -23.90 -11.83
N SER A 94 -11.49 -23.04 -12.25
CA SER A 94 -12.93 -23.34 -12.30
C SER A 94 -13.33 -24.14 -13.54
N ASP A 95 -12.44 -24.26 -14.50
CA ASP A 95 -12.63 -25.01 -15.75
C ASP A 95 -11.30 -25.67 -16.15
N GLY A 96 -11.37 -26.72 -16.94
CA GLY A 96 -10.15 -27.35 -17.44
C GLY A 96 -10.19 -28.87 -17.45
N SER A 97 -8.99 -29.47 -17.43
CA SER A 97 -8.77 -30.91 -17.36
C SER A 97 -7.75 -31.23 -16.26
N GLY A 98 -7.91 -32.37 -15.63
CA GLY A 98 -7.05 -32.83 -14.54
C GLY A 98 -7.85 -33.55 -13.47
N THR A 99 -7.34 -33.52 -12.24
CA THR A 99 -8.09 -34.05 -11.10
C THR A 99 -9.26 -33.11 -10.80
N TYR A 100 -10.46 -33.65 -10.78
CA TYR A 100 -11.70 -32.94 -10.51
C TYR A 100 -12.09 -33.09 -9.05
N LEU A 101 -12.40 -31.98 -8.39
CA LEU A 101 -13.00 -31.89 -7.09
C LEU A 101 -14.37 -31.23 -7.28
N GLY A 102 -15.43 -32.04 -7.26
CA GLY A 102 -16.80 -31.57 -7.44
C GLY A 102 -17.35 -30.89 -6.20
N PRO A 103 -18.40 -30.08 -6.36
CA PRO A 103 -18.99 -29.31 -5.25
C PRO A 103 -19.96 -30.11 -4.39
N TRP A 104 -20.21 -31.37 -4.67
CA TRP A 104 -21.13 -32.22 -3.91
C TRP A 104 -20.38 -33.17 -2.99
N HIS A 105 -20.89 -33.39 -1.79
CA HIS A 105 -20.27 -34.17 -0.73
C HIS A 105 -21.31 -35.02 0.00
N VAL A 106 -20.90 -36.12 0.62
CA VAL A 106 -21.67 -36.71 1.71
C VAL A 106 -21.38 -35.88 2.96
N GLN A 107 -22.40 -35.21 3.52
CA GLN A 107 -22.27 -34.42 4.74
C GLN A 107 -22.83 -35.18 5.93
N ILE A 108 -22.07 -35.20 7.01
CA ILE A 108 -22.43 -35.75 8.32
C ILE A 108 -22.40 -34.59 9.31
N ASP A 109 -23.51 -34.36 10.02
CA ASP A 109 -23.68 -33.23 10.95
C ASP A 109 -23.52 -33.66 12.40
N GLY A 110 -23.38 -32.68 13.30
CA GLY A 110 -23.62 -32.87 14.73
C GLY A 110 -22.35 -32.98 15.56
N PHE A 111 -21.23 -32.49 15.07
CA PHE A 111 -19.96 -32.46 15.81
C PHE A 111 -19.88 -31.24 16.72
N ARG A 112 -19.37 -31.46 17.92
CA ARG A 112 -19.27 -30.43 18.97
C ARG A 112 -18.09 -29.48 18.71
N ASP A 113 -16.97 -30.02 18.22
CA ASP A 113 -15.71 -29.30 18.02
C ASP A 113 -14.94 -29.87 16.82
N TYR A 114 -13.83 -29.19 16.49
CA TYR A 114 -12.97 -29.56 15.36
C TYR A 114 -12.35 -30.95 15.50
N GLU A 115 -11.89 -31.32 16.71
CA GLU A 115 -11.22 -32.57 16.97
C GLU A 115 -12.16 -33.76 16.73
N GLU A 116 -13.41 -33.67 17.23
CA GLU A 116 -14.42 -34.70 17.02
C GLU A 116 -14.78 -34.86 15.52
N ALA A 117 -14.86 -33.75 14.79
CA ALA A 117 -15.07 -33.76 13.34
C ALA A 117 -13.85 -34.33 12.60
N LEU A 118 -12.62 -34.00 13.01
CA LEU A 118 -11.38 -34.48 12.40
C LEU A 118 -11.23 -36.00 12.60
N ASP A 119 -11.40 -36.51 13.82
CA ASP A 119 -11.32 -37.94 14.13
C ASP A 119 -12.33 -38.73 13.27
N THR A 120 -13.56 -38.23 13.15
CA THR A 120 -14.59 -38.87 12.32
C THR A 120 -14.24 -38.77 10.83
N ALA A 121 -13.71 -37.62 10.38
CA ALA A 121 -13.30 -37.45 8.99
C ALA A 121 -12.19 -38.43 8.60
N GLU A 122 -11.24 -38.73 9.49
CA GLU A 122 -10.20 -39.75 9.24
C GLU A 122 -10.81 -41.14 9.07
N ASP A 123 -11.80 -41.53 9.89
CA ASP A 123 -12.45 -42.84 9.82
C ASP A 123 -13.19 -43.05 8.48
N TYR A 124 -13.78 -41.99 7.93
CA TYR A 124 -14.54 -42.02 6.67
C TYR A 124 -13.74 -41.60 5.43
N GLY A 125 -12.48 -41.21 5.60
CA GLY A 125 -11.64 -40.70 4.49
C GLY A 125 -12.14 -39.37 3.91
N GLY A 126 -12.71 -38.52 4.77
CA GLY A 126 -13.23 -37.20 4.48
C GLY A 126 -12.37 -36.08 5.07
N TYR A 127 -12.99 -34.95 5.33
CA TYR A 127 -12.37 -33.78 5.95
C TYR A 127 -13.39 -32.98 6.80
N PRO A 128 -12.93 -32.30 7.88
CA PRO A 128 -13.77 -31.43 8.67
C PRO A 128 -14.14 -30.16 7.90
N ALA A 129 -15.32 -29.61 8.18
CA ALA A 129 -15.76 -28.36 7.61
C ALA A 129 -16.54 -27.55 8.65
N TRP A 130 -16.56 -26.22 8.48
CA TRP A 130 -17.41 -25.31 9.24
C TRP A 130 -18.46 -24.75 8.30
N VAL A 131 -19.70 -25.22 8.48
CA VAL A 131 -20.83 -24.91 7.60
C VAL A 131 -22.03 -24.50 8.44
N ASP A 132 -22.68 -23.39 8.07
CA ASP A 132 -23.89 -22.90 8.75
C ASP A 132 -23.76 -22.86 10.29
N TRP A 133 -22.61 -22.38 10.78
CA TRP A 133 -22.30 -22.20 12.21
C TRP A 133 -22.10 -23.51 12.99
N GLY A 134 -21.76 -24.59 12.33
CA GLY A 134 -21.48 -25.87 12.96
C GLY A 134 -20.37 -26.65 12.29
N TYR A 135 -19.74 -27.54 13.07
CA TYR A 135 -18.81 -28.52 12.52
C TYR A 135 -19.56 -29.66 11.84
N VAL A 136 -19.10 -29.98 10.66
CA VAL A 136 -19.58 -31.12 9.87
C VAL A 136 -18.39 -31.90 9.32
N VAL A 137 -18.62 -33.14 8.93
CA VAL A 137 -17.66 -33.93 8.13
C VAL A 137 -18.18 -34.01 6.70
N ARG A 138 -17.31 -33.75 5.74
CA ARG A 138 -17.58 -33.93 4.30
C ARG A 138 -16.74 -35.06 3.75
N VAL A 139 -17.39 -35.99 3.06
CA VAL A 139 -16.74 -37.16 2.45
C VAL A 139 -16.93 -37.12 0.94
N GLY A 140 -15.82 -37.23 0.21
CA GLY A 140 -15.78 -37.18 -1.25
C GLY A 140 -15.99 -35.77 -1.83
N CYS A 141 -15.79 -35.66 -3.15
CA CYS A 141 -15.99 -34.45 -3.96
C CYS A 141 -16.64 -34.88 -5.28
N TYR A 142 -17.97 -34.94 -5.31
CA TYR A 142 -18.74 -35.51 -6.43
C TYR A 142 -19.19 -34.42 -7.41
N GLY A 143 -19.44 -34.81 -8.65
CA GLY A 143 -19.88 -33.92 -9.72
C GLY A 143 -21.39 -33.64 -9.69
N SER A 144 -22.19 -34.49 -9.04
CA SER A 144 -23.64 -34.37 -8.99
C SER A 144 -24.21 -34.76 -7.63
N GLU A 145 -25.44 -34.33 -7.39
CA GLU A 145 -26.24 -34.71 -6.22
C GLU A 145 -26.49 -36.21 -6.17
N ASP A 146 -26.79 -36.83 -7.33
CA ASP A 146 -27.06 -38.27 -7.44
C ASP A 146 -25.85 -39.11 -7.04
N GLU A 147 -24.64 -38.71 -7.46
CA GLU A 147 -23.38 -39.38 -7.07
C GLU A 147 -23.13 -39.28 -5.56
N ALA A 148 -23.34 -38.10 -4.97
CA ALA A 148 -23.19 -37.89 -3.52
C ALA A 148 -24.25 -38.68 -2.73
N ALA A 149 -25.50 -38.72 -3.20
CA ALA A 149 -26.59 -39.47 -2.58
C ALA A 149 -26.36 -40.98 -2.63
N GLU A 150 -25.85 -41.51 -3.77
CA GLU A 150 -25.45 -42.91 -3.88
C GLU A 150 -24.31 -43.23 -2.90
N ALA A 151 -23.30 -42.36 -2.80
CA ALA A 151 -22.19 -42.49 -1.85
C ALA A 151 -22.68 -42.49 -0.40
N ALA A 152 -23.60 -41.58 -0.02
CA ALA A 152 -24.21 -41.56 1.31
C ALA A 152 -24.96 -42.85 1.64
N SER A 153 -25.70 -43.39 0.65
CA SER A 153 -26.41 -44.65 0.80
C SER A 153 -25.43 -45.83 1.03
N LEU A 154 -24.29 -45.84 0.36
CA LEU A 154 -23.25 -46.86 0.52
C LEU A 154 -22.50 -46.71 1.86
N LEU A 155 -22.28 -45.49 2.31
CA LEU A 155 -21.67 -45.17 3.60
C LEU A 155 -22.59 -45.59 4.76
N GLY A 156 -23.90 -45.49 4.54
CA GLY A 156 -24.91 -45.76 5.54
C GLY A 156 -25.14 -44.61 6.53
N GLU A 157 -24.56 -43.46 6.26
CA GLU A 157 -24.62 -42.27 7.08
C GLU A 157 -24.52 -41.00 6.23
N GLY A 158 -25.04 -39.86 6.74
CA GLY A 158 -24.98 -38.57 6.05
C GLY A 158 -25.98 -38.40 4.92
N TYR A 159 -25.85 -37.32 4.18
CA TYR A 159 -26.70 -36.96 3.04
C TYR A 159 -25.93 -36.15 2.01
N ALA A 160 -26.46 -36.08 0.78
CA ALA A 160 -25.87 -35.26 -0.26
C ALA A 160 -26.00 -33.76 0.07
N ALA A 161 -24.88 -33.06 0.12
CA ALA A 161 -24.81 -31.62 0.37
C ALA A 161 -23.87 -30.96 -0.65
N ARG A 162 -24.15 -29.70 -0.98
CA ARG A 162 -23.37 -28.93 -1.93
C ARG A 162 -22.69 -27.76 -1.26
N SER A 163 -21.41 -27.51 -1.63
CA SER A 163 -20.72 -26.27 -1.29
C SER A 163 -21.44 -25.05 -1.88
N SER A 164 -21.60 -23.98 -1.10
CA SER A 164 -22.26 -22.79 -1.58
C SER A 164 -21.30 -21.88 -2.38
N SER A 165 -21.86 -20.82 -2.98
CA SER A 165 -21.07 -19.80 -3.68
C SER A 165 -20.22 -18.91 -2.77
N THR A 166 -20.41 -19.01 -1.44
CA THR A 166 -19.61 -18.30 -0.42
C THR A 166 -18.52 -19.18 0.19
N GLY A 167 -18.54 -20.49 -0.07
CA GLY A 167 -17.58 -21.45 0.46
C GLY A 167 -16.16 -21.26 -0.03
N VAL A 168 -15.19 -21.60 0.82
CA VAL A 168 -13.76 -21.64 0.51
C VAL A 168 -13.20 -22.98 0.96
N VAL A 169 -12.56 -23.70 0.00
CA VAL A 169 -11.92 -25.01 0.23
C VAL A 169 -10.44 -24.80 0.47
N VAL A 170 -9.90 -25.38 1.54
CA VAL A 170 -8.48 -25.41 1.86
C VAL A 170 -7.90 -26.77 1.49
N THR A 171 -6.86 -26.79 0.68
CA THR A 171 -6.17 -28.02 0.25
C THR A 171 -4.69 -27.97 0.59
N VAL A 172 -4.03 -29.12 0.67
CA VAL A 172 -2.57 -29.19 0.59
C VAL A 172 -2.16 -28.71 -0.81
N THR A 173 -1.28 -27.71 -0.86
CA THR A 173 -0.89 -27.08 -2.14
C THR A 173 -0.45 -28.10 -3.19
N ARG A 174 -0.97 -27.95 -4.42
CA ARG A 174 -0.68 -28.83 -5.58
C ARG A 174 -1.18 -30.28 -5.42
N THR A 175 -2.11 -30.50 -4.54
CA THR A 175 -2.75 -31.81 -4.36
C THR A 175 -4.27 -31.68 -4.39
N ALA A 176 -4.97 -32.81 -4.50
CA ALA A 176 -6.42 -32.87 -4.33
C ALA A 176 -6.83 -33.18 -2.87
N ASN A 177 -5.89 -33.15 -1.93
CA ASN A 177 -6.17 -33.43 -0.53
C ASN A 177 -6.80 -32.19 0.12
N VAL A 178 -8.09 -32.28 0.43
CA VAL A 178 -8.84 -31.24 1.14
C VAL A 178 -8.57 -31.37 2.64
N LEU A 179 -8.21 -30.27 3.27
CA LEU A 179 -7.93 -30.18 4.70
C LEU A 179 -9.12 -29.63 5.47
N PHE A 180 -9.82 -28.66 4.89
CA PHE A 180 -10.89 -27.93 5.56
C PHE A 180 -11.79 -27.24 4.53
N GLU A 181 -13.05 -27.02 4.86
CA GLU A 181 -13.93 -26.15 4.11
C GLU A 181 -14.65 -25.18 5.06
N PHE A 182 -14.72 -23.92 4.66
CA PHE A 182 -15.38 -22.86 5.42
C PHE A 182 -16.54 -22.29 4.61
N ASP A 183 -17.73 -22.26 5.19
CA ASP A 183 -18.92 -21.66 4.58
C ASP A 183 -19.94 -21.22 5.64
N CYS A 184 -19.99 -19.94 5.93
CA CYS A 184 -20.96 -19.33 6.86
C CYS A 184 -21.98 -18.45 6.15
N GLY A 185 -22.28 -18.73 4.86
CA GLY A 185 -23.26 -17.98 4.09
C GLY A 185 -22.81 -16.54 3.75
N GLY A 186 -21.51 -16.24 3.83
CA GLY A 186 -20.93 -14.93 3.53
C GLY A 186 -21.12 -13.89 4.65
N VAL A 187 -21.40 -14.32 5.89
CA VAL A 187 -21.46 -13.43 7.06
C VAL A 187 -20.05 -13.03 7.50
N PHE A 188 -19.15 -13.99 7.53
CA PHE A 188 -17.70 -13.80 7.72
C PHE A 188 -16.93 -14.46 6.58
N ASP A 189 -15.68 -14.07 6.44
CA ASP A 189 -14.76 -14.61 5.45
C ASP A 189 -13.75 -15.55 6.11
N LEU A 190 -13.34 -16.62 5.39
CA LEU A 190 -12.26 -17.49 5.87
C LEU A 190 -11.02 -16.65 6.15
N ALA A 191 -10.49 -16.78 7.36
CA ALA A 191 -9.18 -16.27 7.73
C ALA A 191 -8.22 -17.42 8.04
N VAL A 192 -6.95 -17.23 7.70
CA VAL A 192 -5.87 -18.20 7.90
C VAL A 192 -4.72 -17.51 8.60
N GLN A 193 -4.37 -18.01 9.77
CA GLN A 193 -3.27 -17.49 10.58
C GLN A 193 -2.11 -18.49 10.58
N PRO A 194 -0.87 -18.09 10.27
CA PRO A 194 0.28 -18.98 10.38
C PRO A 194 0.59 -19.27 11.86
N GLU A 195 0.91 -20.52 12.16
CA GLU A 195 1.35 -20.94 13.48
C GLU A 195 2.82 -20.55 13.73
N GLU A 196 3.09 -19.99 14.89
CA GLU A 196 4.42 -19.50 15.25
C GLU A 196 5.43 -20.64 15.42
N LYS A 197 6.65 -20.37 14.99
CA LYS A 197 7.83 -21.14 15.32
C LYS A 197 8.85 -20.24 16.02
N GLU A 198 9.15 -20.55 17.27
CA GLU A 198 10.09 -19.76 18.08
C GLU A 198 9.66 -18.28 18.28
N GLY A 199 8.36 -18.03 18.33
CA GLY A 199 7.79 -16.69 18.55
C GLY A 199 7.69 -15.80 17.30
N GLU A 200 8.00 -16.34 16.12
CA GLU A 200 7.90 -15.60 14.87
C GLU A 200 7.15 -16.36 13.77
N THR A 201 6.52 -15.61 12.85
CA THR A 201 5.95 -16.16 11.62
C THR A 201 6.39 -15.38 10.40
N SER A 202 6.42 -16.05 9.26
CA SER A 202 6.59 -15.44 7.96
C SER A 202 6.02 -16.35 6.88
N THR A 203 5.13 -15.83 6.07
CA THR A 203 4.37 -16.59 5.07
C THR A 203 4.63 -16.08 3.67
N TRP A 204 4.99 -16.99 2.75
CA TRP A 204 5.12 -16.68 1.34
C TRP A 204 3.74 -16.53 0.68
N PHE A 205 3.55 -15.39 0.00
CA PHE A 205 2.45 -15.16 -0.94
C PHE A 205 2.96 -14.40 -2.17
N LYS A 206 2.77 -14.97 -3.36
CA LYS A 206 3.17 -14.33 -4.64
C LYS A 206 4.62 -13.81 -4.69
N GLY A 207 5.55 -14.54 -4.07
CA GLY A 207 6.98 -14.24 -4.11
C GLY A 207 7.48 -13.23 -3.07
N TYR A 208 6.60 -12.81 -2.16
CA TYR A 208 6.93 -11.94 -1.03
C TYR A 208 6.60 -12.63 0.29
N LYS A 209 7.28 -12.21 1.36
CA LYS A 209 7.08 -12.71 2.72
C LYS A 209 6.23 -11.72 3.50
N TYR A 210 5.21 -12.21 4.17
CA TYR A 210 4.29 -11.40 4.98
C TYR A 210 4.25 -11.88 6.42
N ARG A 211 4.02 -10.93 7.35
CA ARG A 211 3.59 -11.18 8.73
C ARG A 211 2.06 -11.20 8.79
N GLY A 212 1.51 -11.68 9.92
CA GLY A 212 0.07 -11.65 10.19
C GLY A 212 -0.73 -12.72 9.45
N ALA A 213 -2.03 -12.59 9.54
CA ALA A 213 -3.02 -13.49 8.96
C ALA A 213 -3.43 -13.08 7.54
N PHE A 214 -4.18 -13.96 6.87
CA PHE A 214 -4.75 -13.72 5.55
C PHE A 214 -6.25 -13.98 5.60
N GLU A 215 -7.04 -13.13 4.94
CA GLU A 215 -8.48 -13.24 4.84
C GLU A 215 -8.90 -13.34 3.37
N TYR A 216 -9.95 -14.13 3.09
CA TYR A 216 -10.35 -14.55 1.75
C TYR A 216 -11.81 -14.24 1.42
N PRO A 217 -12.20 -12.95 1.33
CA PRO A 217 -13.56 -12.59 0.92
C PRO A 217 -13.91 -13.12 -0.47
N ARG A 218 -15.10 -13.74 -0.58
CA ARG A 218 -15.65 -14.15 -1.87
C ARG A 218 -16.22 -12.93 -2.61
N VAL A 219 -15.94 -12.84 -3.89
CA VAL A 219 -16.47 -11.78 -4.75
C VAL A 219 -17.49 -12.32 -5.74
N THR A 220 -18.37 -11.43 -6.20
CA THR A 220 -19.32 -11.76 -7.28
C THR A 220 -18.56 -12.31 -8.48
N GLY A 221 -18.96 -13.48 -8.96
CA GLY A 221 -18.28 -14.19 -10.05
C GLY A 221 -17.34 -15.32 -9.59
N GLY A 222 -17.24 -15.55 -8.27
CA GLY A 222 -16.66 -16.77 -7.72
C GLY A 222 -15.19 -16.73 -7.32
N ASN A 223 -14.48 -15.63 -7.54
CA ASN A 223 -13.08 -15.50 -7.13
C ASN A 223 -12.94 -15.06 -5.67
N LEU A 224 -11.72 -15.14 -5.15
CA LEU A 224 -11.31 -14.69 -3.82
C LEU A 224 -10.59 -13.34 -3.92
N ASN A 225 -10.97 -12.38 -3.09
CA ASN A 225 -10.03 -11.36 -2.68
C ASN A 225 -9.01 -11.98 -1.72
N VAL A 226 -7.84 -11.36 -1.60
CA VAL A 226 -6.81 -11.77 -0.63
C VAL A 226 -6.38 -10.53 0.13
N TYR A 227 -6.65 -10.53 1.42
CA TYR A 227 -6.24 -9.46 2.34
C TYR A 227 -5.19 -9.99 3.29
N ASN A 228 -4.27 -9.12 3.72
CA ASN A 228 -3.35 -9.41 4.79
C ASN A 228 -3.78 -8.61 6.02
N VAL A 229 -3.99 -9.28 7.13
CA VAL A 229 -4.47 -8.69 8.40
C VAL A 229 -3.35 -8.81 9.43
N LEU A 230 -2.91 -7.67 9.94
CA LEU A 230 -1.76 -7.64 10.86
C LEU A 230 -1.79 -6.40 11.76
N ASP A 231 -0.96 -6.40 12.80
CA ASP A 231 -0.76 -5.22 13.63
C ASP A 231 -0.12 -4.06 12.84
N LEU A 232 -0.41 -2.85 13.28
CA LEU A 232 0.01 -1.61 12.61
C LEU A 232 1.54 -1.48 12.50
N GLU A 233 2.28 -1.88 13.54
CA GLU A 233 3.75 -1.78 13.51
C GLU A 233 4.37 -2.76 12.51
N SER A 234 3.87 -3.99 12.44
CA SER A 234 4.25 -4.96 11.40
C SER A 234 3.91 -4.48 9.99
N TYR A 235 2.79 -3.76 9.82
CA TYR A 235 2.45 -3.11 8.57
C TYR A 235 3.46 -2.02 8.20
N VAL A 236 3.78 -1.11 9.13
CA VAL A 236 4.76 -0.03 8.91
C VAL A 236 6.15 -0.59 8.57
N LYS A 237 6.60 -1.66 9.28
CA LYS A 237 7.83 -2.39 8.94
C LYS A 237 7.82 -2.94 7.51
N GLY A 238 6.65 -3.25 6.96
CA GLY A 238 6.48 -3.68 5.57
C GLY A 238 6.38 -2.55 4.54
N VAL A 239 6.08 -1.32 4.96
CA VAL A 239 6.01 -0.12 4.12
C VAL A 239 7.40 0.52 3.92
N ILE A 240 8.16 0.70 5.00
CA ILE A 240 9.43 1.44 4.98
C ILE A 240 10.37 0.99 3.87
N PRO A 241 10.69 -0.31 3.68
CA PRO A 241 11.70 -0.74 2.70
C PRO A 241 11.28 -0.50 1.24
N TYR A 242 10.01 -0.19 0.99
CA TYR A 242 9.48 0.10 -0.34
C TYR A 242 9.26 1.58 -0.60
N GLU A 243 9.13 2.37 0.45
CA GLU A 243 9.02 3.83 0.35
C GLU A 243 10.40 4.50 0.44
N MET A 244 11.27 4.04 1.33
CA MET A 244 12.65 4.51 1.47
C MET A 244 13.64 3.34 1.45
N SER A 245 14.86 3.57 0.96
CA SER A 245 15.91 2.56 1.09
C SER A 245 16.22 2.31 2.56
N SER A 246 16.21 1.04 2.99
CA SER A 246 16.54 0.64 4.35
C SER A 246 17.95 1.04 4.83
N ASN A 247 18.81 1.52 3.93
CA ASN A 247 20.15 2.04 4.23
C ASN A 247 20.20 3.57 4.39
N TRP A 248 19.05 4.25 4.36
CA TRP A 248 19.00 5.69 4.57
C TRP A 248 19.20 6.04 6.05
N PRO A 249 19.54 7.31 6.39
CA PRO A 249 19.72 7.72 7.77
C PRO A 249 18.54 7.35 8.67
N MET A 250 18.83 6.95 9.90
CA MET A 250 17.85 6.51 10.89
C MET A 250 16.72 7.54 11.09
N GLU A 251 17.06 8.82 11.19
CA GLU A 251 16.08 9.89 11.42
C GLU A 251 15.12 10.10 10.24
N ALA A 252 15.58 9.87 9.00
CA ALA A 252 14.70 9.86 7.84
C ALA A 252 13.74 8.67 7.84
N LEU A 253 14.22 7.48 8.24
CA LEU A 253 13.38 6.28 8.35
C LEU A 253 12.35 6.40 9.48
N LYS A 254 12.73 7.01 10.62
CA LYS A 254 11.81 7.33 11.73
C LYS A 254 10.71 8.30 11.28
N ALA A 255 11.07 9.40 10.61
CA ALA A 255 10.10 10.37 10.07
C ALA A 255 9.12 9.69 9.10
N GLN A 256 9.62 8.80 8.24
CA GLN A 256 8.77 8.02 7.34
C GLN A 256 7.85 7.05 8.11
N ALA A 257 8.33 6.42 9.18
CA ALA A 257 7.53 5.51 10.00
C ALA A 257 6.35 6.23 10.66
N VAL A 258 6.57 7.40 11.24
CA VAL A 258 5.51 8.25 11.83
C VAL A 258 4.49 8.66 10.76
N CYS A 259 4.94 9.08 9.56
CA CYS A 259 4.03 9.40 8.45
C CYS A 259 3.21 8.19 8.01
N ALA A 260 3.85 7.04 7.81
CA ALA A 260 3.19 5.83 7.32
C ALA A 260 2.14 5.32 8.32
N ARG A 261 2.47 5.33 9.60
CA ARG A 261 1.57 4.96 10.71
C ARG A 261 0.36 5.89 10.78
N THR A 262 0.59 7.20 10.78
CA THR A 262 -0.48 8.21 10.81
C THR A 262 -1.42 8.06 9.61
N TYR A 263 -0.87 7.85 8.41
CA TYR A 263 -1.65 7.65 7.21
C TYR A 263 -2.53 6.39 7.32
N ALA A 264 -1.97 5.26 7.74
CA ALA A 264 -2.69 3.99 7.85
C ALA A 264 -3.87 4.07 8.82
N CYS A 265 -3.70 4.72 9.98
CA CYS A 265 -4.76 4.91 10.97
C CYS A 265 -5.98 5.70 10.43
N ARG A 266 -5.78 6.56 9.44
CA ARG A 266 -6.86 7.38 8.85
C ARG A 266 -7.35 6.88 7.50
N ALA A 267 -6.72 5.86 6.94
CA ALA A 267 -7.07 5.31 5.64
C ALA A 267 -8.47 4.69 5.66
N SER A 268 -9.33 5.11 4.74
CA SER A 268 -10.71 4.61 4.63
C SER A 268 -11.18 4.47 3.18
N LYS A 269 -10.32 4.81 2.22
CA LYS A 269 -10.66 4.90 0.80
C LYS A 269 -11.27 3.62 0.22
N HIS A 270 -10.82 2.47 0.69
CA HIS A 270 -11.22 1.17 0.17
C HIS A 270 -12.29 0.46 1.02
N ARG A 271 -12.57 0.93 2.24
CA ARG A 271 -13.49 0.26 3.18
C ARG A 271 -14.89 0.06 2.60
N ALA A 272 -15.47 1.10 2.01
CA ALA A 272 -16.83 1.03 1.49
C ALA A 272 -16.98 0.11 0.26
N ALA A 273 -15.95 -0.01 -0.57
CA ALA A 273 -16.01 -0.78 -1.80
C ALA A 273 -15.51 -2.23 -1.65
N TYR A 274 -14.58 -2.46 -0.73
CA TYR A 274 -13.86 -3.74 -0.63
C TYR A 274 -13.69 -4.27 0.79
N GLY A 275 -13.95 -3.49 1.84
CA GLY A 275 -13.83 -3.92 3.24
C GLY A 275 -12.44 -3.79 3.87
N PHE A 276 -11.38 -3.42 3.13
CA PHE A 276 -10.03 -3.26 3.66
C PHE A 276 -9.63 -1.78 3.84
N ASP A 277 -8.59 -1.51 4.64
CA ASP A 277 -8.15 -0.16 5.00
C ASP A 277 -7.28 0.48 3.93
N VAL A 278 -6.22 -0.20 3.51
CA VAL A 278 -5.20 0.26 2.56
C VAL A 278 -4.94 -0.76 1.47
N CYS A 279 -4.60 -0.30 0.26
CA CYS A 279 -4.08 -1.20 -0.76
C CYS A 279 -2.54 -1.24 -0.73
N SER A 280 -1.96 -2.26 -1.34
CA SER A 280 -0.51 -2.48 -1.41
C SER A 280 0.21 -1.69 -2.52
N THR A 281 -0.42 -0.66 -3.10
CA THR A 281 0.09 0.08 -4.26
C THR A 281 0.28 1.57 -3.96
N THR A 282 0.84 2.31 -4.89
CA THR A 282 0.99 3.79 -4.82
C THR A 282 -0.33 4.56 -4.70
N CYS A 283 -1.48 3.89 -4.74
CA CYS A 283 -2.78 4.50 -4.46
C CYS A 283 -2.94 4.86 -2.96
N CYS A 284 -2.33 4.04 -2.09
CA CYS A 284 -2.21 4.25 -0.64
C CYS A 284 -0.73 4.32 -0.25
N GLN A 285 -0.13 3.18 0.04
CA GLN A 285 1.29 3.03 0.38
C GLN A 285 1.81 1.74 -0.25
N VAL A 286 3.02 1.75 -0.80
CA VAL A 286 3.60 0.54 -1.37
C VAL A 286 3.94 -0.43 -0.25
N TYR A 287 3.34 -1.64 -0.32
CA TYR A 287 3.47 -2.66 0.71
C TYR A 287 3.65 -4.05 0.10
N TYR A 288 4.75 -4.71 0.43
CA TYR A 288 5.04 -6.10 0.07
C TYR A 288 5.59 -6.90 1.26
N GLY A 289 5.06 -6.61 2.45
CA GLY A 289 5.45 -7.28 3.68
C GLY A 289 6.96 -7.13 3.97
N ARG A 290 7.63 -8.23 4.35
CA ARG A 290 9.08 -8.23 4.58
C ARG A 290 9.91 -8.13 3.29
N GLY A 291 9.26 -8.14 2.14
CA GLY A 291 9.89 -8.00 0.84
C GLY A 291 10.53 -9.25 0.28
N SER A 292 11.20 -9.08 -0.85
CA SER A 292 12.09 -10.06 -1.47
C SER A 292 13.06 -9.35 -2.43
N GLY A 293 14.15 -10.00 -2.82
CA GLY A 293 15.10 -9.44 -3.78
C GLY A 293 15.85 -8.21 -3.27
N ALA A 294 15.81 -7.09 -4.02
CA ALA A 294 16.59 -5.89 -3.72
C ALA A 294 15.93 -4.94 -2.69
N SER A 295 14.63 -5.08 -2.44
CA SER A 295 13.87 -4.29 -1.47
C SER A 295 13.32 -5.21 -0.40
N TYR A 296 13.85 -5.11 0.81
CA TYR A 296 13.45 -5.93 1.95
C TYR A 296 13.68 -5.19 3.27
N ALA A 297 12.94 -5.60 4.30
CA ALA A 297 13.11 -5.11 5.65
C ALA A 297 14.49 -5.53 6.20
N THR A 298 15.16 -4.59 6.85
CA THR A 298 16.45 -4.80 7.53
C THR A 298 16.29 -4.51 9.02
N GLU A 299 17.25 -4.94 9.84
CA GLU A 299 17.30 -4.57 11.25
C GLU A 299 17.24 -3.05 11.45
N GLN A 300 17.87 -2.26 10.56
CA GLN A 300 17.84 -0.81 10.64
C GLN A 300 16.44 -0.23 10.34
N SER A 301 15.75 -0.73 9.31
CA SER A 301 14.38 -0.26 9.00
C SER A 301 13.38 -0.67 10.08
N ASP A 302 13.51 -1.89 10.62
CA ASP A 302 12.67 -2.36 11.71
C ASP A 302 12.94 -1.56 13.00
N ALA A 303 14.22 -1.27 13.33
CA ALA A 303 14.60 -0.44 14.48
C ALA A 303 14.08 1.00 14.40
N ALA A 304 13.97 1.57 13.19
CA ALA A 304 13.37 2.91 13.01
C ALA A 304 11.88 2.92 13.37
N VAL A 305 11.15 1.86 13.03
CA VAL A 305 9.73 1.71 13.38
C VAL A 305 9.57 1.48 14.88
N GLU A 306 10.39 0.61 15.47
CA GLU A 306 10.40 0.33 16.92
C GLU A 306 10.73 1.57 17.76
N ALA A 307 11.69 2.39 17.30
CA ALA A 307 12.10 3.61 18.00
C ALA A 307 11.01 4.71 18.00
N THR A 308 10.00 4.57 17.15
CA THR A 308 8.86 5.51 17.03
C THR A 308 7.52 4.79 17.22
N GLU A 309 7.51 3.66 17.93
CA GLU A 309 6.32 2.84 18.13
C GLU A 309 5.17 3.68 18.70
N GLY A 310 4.00 3.60 18.07
CA GLY A 310 2.80 4.32 18.49
C GLY A 310 2.77 5.81 18.12
N GLU A 311 3.88 6.43 17.76
CA GLU A 311 3.92 7.87 17.46
C GLU A 311 3.19 8.23 16.16
N ARG A 312 2.41 9.29 16.22
CA ARG A 312 1.57 9.82 15.14
C ARG A 312 1.66 11.34 15.06
N LEU A 313 1.25 11.89 13.93
CA LEU A 313 1.17 13.34 13.74
C LEU A 313 -0.19 13.87 14.20
N TYR A 314 -0.16 14.95 14.98
CA TYR A 314 -1.34 15.67 15.47
C TYR A 314 -1.30 17.13 15.06
N TYR A 315 -2.46 17.70 14.79
CA TYR A 315 -2.66 19.12 14.52
C TYR A 315 -3.86 19.62 15.31
N ASN A 316 -3.65 20.65 16.15
CA ASN A 316 -4.67 21.17 17.07
C ASN A 316 -5.27 20.09 18.01
N GLY A 317 -4.50 19.08 18.39
CA GLY A 317 -4.93 18.00 19.27
C GLY A 317 -5.62 16.82 18.56
N ASP A 318 -5.93 16.93 17.27
CA ASP A 318 -6.49 15.85 16.49
C ASP A 318 -5.40 15.18 15.62
N MET A 319 -5.45 13.85 15.48
CA MET A 319 -4.56 13.13 14.56
C MET A 319 -4.80 13.64 13.13
N VAL A 320 -3.74 13.99 12.41
CA VAL A 320 -3.85 14.52 11.04
C VAL A 320 -4.51 13.50 10.10
N GLN A 321 -5.28 13.99 9.13
CA GLN A 321 -6.04 13.15 8.20
C GLN A 321 -5.16 12.58 7.09
N ASP A 322 -4.19 13.37 6.62
CA ASP A 322 -3.40 13.09 5.43
C ASP A 322 -1.92 13.34 5.74
N ALA A 323 -1.23 12.36 6.33
CA ALA A 323 0.23 12.37 6.52
C ALA A 323 0.91 11.91 5.22
N VAL A 324 0.71 12.69 4.14
CA VAL A 324 1.18 12.34 2.79
C VAL A 324 2.63 12.73 2.57
N TYR A 325 3.31 11.94 1.74
CA TYR A 325 4.71 12.14 1.39
C TYR A 325 4.94 11.82 -0.09
N HIS A 326 6.08 12.21 -0.60
CA HIS A 326 6.46 12.01 -1.99
C HIS A 326 7.98 11.89 -2.12
N SER A 327 8.46 11.39 -3.25
CA SER A 327 9.89 11.10 -3.45
C SER A 327 10.76 12.36 -3.37
N SER A 328 10.46 13.39 -4.17
CA SER A 328 11.27 14.62 -4.25
C SER A 328 10.42 15.80 -4.71
N ASN A 329 10.52 16.94 -4.04
CA ASN A 329 9.71 18.13 -4.34
C ASN A 329 10.31 19.04 -5.43
N GLY A 330 11.57 18.81 -5.79
CA GLY A 330 12.26 19.61 -6.82
C GLY A 330 12.67 21.01 -6.37
N GLY A 331 12.64 21.31 -5.06
CA GLY A 331 13.05 22.58 -4.46
C GLY A 331 11.96 23.31 -3.66
N ALA A 332 10.70 22.84 -3.70
CA ALA A 332 9.64 23.34 -2.82
C ALA A 332 8.47 22.36 -2.73
N THR A 333 7.89 22.21 -1.55
CA THR A 333 6.59 21.58 -1.37
C THR A 333 5.46 22.50 -1.84
N GLU A 334 4.22 22.03 -1.81
CA GLU A 334 3.06 22.79 -2.25
C GLU A 334 1.94 22.74 -1.21
N ASP A 335 1.15 23.81 -1.12
CA ASP A 335 -0.08 23.85 -0.33
C ASP A 335 -1.09 22.86 -0.93
N VAL A 336 -1.66 22.02 -0.09
CA VAL A 336 -2.62 20.99 -0.49
C VAL A 336 -3.83 21.56 -1.24
N ALA A 337 -4.25 22.79 -0.91
CA ALA A 337 -5.36 23.45 -1.59
C ALA A 337 -5.07 23.71 -3.08
N ASN A 338 -3.81 23.96 -3.43
CA ASN A 338 -3.41 24.14 -4.83
C ASN A 338 -3.35 22.81 -5.61
N VAL A 339 -3.21 21.67 -4.92
CA VAL A 339 -3.05 20.35 -5.54
C VAL A 339 -4.36 19.55 -5.54
N TRP A 340 -5.08 19.53 -4.41
CA TRP A 340 -6.30 18.71 -4.25
C TRP A 340 -7.55 19.52 -3.88
N GLY A 341 -7.45 20.85 -3.79
CA GLY A 341 -8.59 21.74 -3.63
C GLY A 341 -9.15 21.90 -2.22
N SER A 342 -8.63 21.19 -1.22
CA SER A 342 -9.07 21.30 0.19
C SER A 342 -7.97 21.87 1.05
N GLU A 343 -8.27 22.91 1.84
CA GLU A 343 -7.30 23.47 2.77
C GLU A 343 -7.05 22.54 3.97
N LYS A 344 -5.77 22.38 4.31
CA LYS A 344 -5.31 21.74 5.55
C LYS A 344 -4.25 22.65 6.18
N GLY A 345 -4.44 23.03 7.43
CA GLY A 345 -3.53 23.97 8.11
C GLY A 345 -2.09 23.46 8.19
N TYR A 346 -1.94 22.15 8.29
CA TYR A 346 -0.64 21.47 8.42
C TYR A 346 0.04 21.10 7.07
N LEU A 347 -0.62 21.19 5.93
CA LEU A 347 -0.07 20.88 4.60
C LEU A 347 0.12 22.16 3.78
N LYS A 348 1.14 22.92 4.10
CA LYS A 348 1.49 24.20 3.47
C LYS A 348 2.73 24.08 2.57
N GLY A 349 2.74 24.90 1.50
CA GLY A 349 3.91 24.99 0.63
C GLY A 349 5.08 25.66 1.34
N LYS A 350 6.27 25.06 1.24
CA LYS A 350 7.53 25.57 1.78
C LYS A 350 8.65 25.41 0.78
N ALA A 351 9.55 26.40 0.69
CA ALA A 351 10.81 26.24 -0.02
C ALA A 351 11.68 25.19 0.71
N ASP A 352 12.22 24.26 -0.05
CA ASP A 352 13.06 23.17 0.47
C ASP A 352 14.50 23.33 -0.07
N PRO A 353 15.42 23.85 0.74
CA PRO A 353 16.82 23.98 0.34
C PRO A 353 17.60 22.67 0.47
N TYR A 354 17.08 21.68 1.21
CA TYR A 354 17.83 20.50 1.61
C TYR A 354 18.05 19.53 0.46
N GLU A 355 17.06 19.32 -0.43
CA GLU A 355 17.24 18.45 -1.60
C GLU A 355 18.43 18.83 -2.47
N SER A 356 18.76 20.13 -2.53
CA SER A 356 19.92 20.64 -3.29
C SER A 356 21.27 20.17 -2.75
N LEU A 357 21.32 19.65 -1.54
CA LEU A 357 22.53 19.11 -0.90
C LEU A 357 22.83 17.67 -1.35
N LEU A 358 21.90 17.02 -2.05
CA LEU A 358 22.02 15.64 -2.48
C LEU A 358 22.14 15.51 -4.01
N SER A 359 22.79 14.43 -4.43
CA SER A 359 22.69 13.95 -5.81
C SER A 359 21.50 12.99 -5.91
N ILE A 360 20.35 13.52 -6.34
CA ILE A 360 19.11 12.75 -6.44
C ILE A 360 18.99 12.14 -7.86
N PRO A 361 18.83 10.82 -8.00
CA PRO A 361 18.66 10.19 -9.29
C PRO A 361 17.43 10.73 -10.04
N ASN A 362 17.60 11.09 -11.31
CA ASN A 362 16.53 11.65 -12.15
C ASN A 362 15.83 12.89 -11.56
N TYR A 363 16.54 13.66 -10.72
CA TYR A 363 16.02 14.92 -10.17
C TYR A 363 15.60 15.89 -11.27
N ASN A 364 16.48 16.13 -12.25
CA ASN A 364 16.15 16.86 -13.46
C ASN A 364 15.62 15.88 -14.51
N TRP A 365 14.52 16.21 -15.12
CA TRP A 365 13.89 15.36 -16.13
C TRP A 365 13.35 16.20 -17.30
N SER A 366 13.23 15.55 -18.44
CA SER A 366 12.63 16.12 -19.63
C SER A 366 11.82 15.08 -20.38
N VAL A 367 10.67 15.48 -20.90
CA VAL A 367 9.80 14.65 -21.73
C VAL A 367 9.22 15.48 -22.86
N THR A 368 9.18 14.93 -24.06
CA THR A 368 8.62 15.61 -25.24
C THR A 368 7.41 14.84 -25.75
N TYR A 369 6.34 15.58 -26.03
CA TYR A 369 5.12 15.09 -26.67
C TYR A 369 4.93 15.75 -28.03
N THR A 370 4.46 15.00 -29.02
CA THR A 370 3.95 15.57 -30.25
C THR A 370 2.49 16.02 -30.08
N ALA A 371 2.01 16.88 -30.98
CA ALA A 371 0.60 17.29 -31.01
C ALA A 371 -0.33 16.09 -31.18
N ASP A 372 0.05 15.10 -31.98
CA ASP A 372 -0.73 13.89 -32.22
C ASP A 372 -0.78 13.00 -30.98
N GLU A 373 0.36 12.79 -30.28
CA GLU A 373 0.40 12.06 -29.02
C GLU A 373 -0.51 12.72 -27.96
N MET A 374 -0.42 14.06 -27.82
CA MET A 374 -1.27 14.79 -26.87
C MET A 374 -2.74 14.70 -27.24
N THR A 375 -3.08 14.81 -28.53
CA THR A 375 -4.46 14.64 -29.01
C THR A 375 -4.99 13.26 -28.63
N TRP A 376 -4.23 12.20 -28.93
CA TRP A 376 -4.62 10.83 -28.60
C TRP A 376 -4.79 10.63 -27.08
N ILE A 377 -3.82 11.12 -26.27
CA ILE A 377 -3.88 11.01 -24.80
C ILE A 377 -5.13 11.67 -24.23
N LEU A 378 -5.46 12.86 -24.72
CA LEU A 378 -6.65 13.61 -24.27
C LEU A 378 -7.95 12.90 -24.68
N ASP A 379 -8.04 12.38 -25.89
CA ASP A 379 -9.19 11.62 -26.36
C ASP A 379 -9.41 10.36 -25.50
N GLN A 380 -8.34 9.62 -25.17
CA GLN A 380 -8.43 8.44 -24.27
C GLN A 380 -8.91 8.81 -22.85
N LYS A 381 -8.68 10.04 -22.41
CA LYS A 381 -9.13 10.56 -21.12
C LYS A 381 -10.51 11.25 -21.19
N GLY A 382 -11.14 11.26 -22.35
CA GLY A 382 -12.46 11.87 -22.57
C GLY A 382 -12.46 13.38 -22.77
N TYR A 383 -11.29 14.00 -22.99
CA TYR A 383 -11.19 15.43 -23.28
C TYR A 383 -11.24 15.67 -24.79
N ASN A 384 -12.34 16.23 -25.27
CA ASN A 384 -12.60 16.41 -26.72
C ASN A 384 -12.20 17.81 -27.21
N VAL A 385 -10.93 18.14 -27.16
CA VAL A 385 -10.38 19.44 -27.60
C VAL A 385 -10.12 19.52 -29.12
N GLY A 386 -10.22 18.39 -29.83
CA GLY A 386 -9.76 18.25 -31.22
C GLY A 386 -8.24 18.18 -31.29
N THR A 387 -7.66 18.42 -32.47
CA THR A 387 -6.19 18.37 -32.63
C THR A 387 -5.51 19.41 -31.74
N VAL A 388 -4.59 18.99 -30.89
CA VAL A 388 -3.83 19.89 -29.99
C VAL A 388 -2.93 20.82 -30.82
N ARG A 389 -3.01 22.11 -30.53
CA ARG A 389 -2.25 23.16 -31.20
C ARG A 389 -1.23 23.80 -30.30
N ASN A 390 -1.55 23.94 -29.00
CA ASN A 390 -0.68 24.58 -28.05
C ASN A 390 -0.89 23.98 -26.63
N VAL A 391 0.18 23.94 -25.84
CA VAL A 391 0.19 23.51 -24.43
C VAL A 391 1.08 24.46 -23.66
N TYR A 392 0.56 25.10 -22.62
CA TYR A 392 1.34 26.03 -21.80
C TYR A 392 0.84 26.11 -20.36
N VAL A 393 1.75 26.46 -19.45
CA VAL A 393 1.38 26.76 -18.07
C VAL A 393 0.77 28.14 -18.01
N SER A 394 -0.49 28.23 -17.58
CA SER A 394 -1.23 29.50 -17.50
C SER A 394 -1.14 30.16 -16.12
N GLU A 395 -0.80 29.40 -15.07
CA GLU A 395 -0.61 29.94 -13.73
C GLU A 395 0.38 29.08 -12.94
N TYR A 396 1.32 29.73 -12.25
CA TYR A 396 2.20 29.13 -11.24
C TYR A 396 1.77 29.52 -9.84
N THR A 397 2.05 28.67 -8.85
CA THR A 397 1.91 29.00 -7.43
C THR A 397 3.04 29.92 -6.96
N PRO A 398 2.92 30.54 -5.77
CA PRO A 398 4.04 31.28 -5.17
C PRO A 398 5.28 30.40 -4.93
N MET A 399 5.11 29.08 -4.76
CA MET A 399 6.21 28.11 -4.61
C MET A 399 6.87 27.75 -5.95
N GLY A 400 6.35 28.23 -7.09
CA GLY A 400 6.88 27.95 -8.41
C GLY A 400 6.43 26.61 -9.02
N ASN A 401 5.44 25.96 -8.43
CA ASN A 401 4.80 24.78 -8.96
C ASN A 401 3.66 25.16 -9.93
N VAL A 402 3.32 24.29 -10.87
CA VAL A 402 2.24 24.55 -11.83
C VAL A 402 0.90 24.47 -11.12
N LYS A 403 0.12 25.56 -11.19
CA LYS A 403 -1.23 25.67 -10.64
C LYS A 403 -2.31 25.43 -11.67
N LYS A 404 -2.10 25.98 -12.89
CA LYS A 404 -3.01 25.76 -14.02
C LYS A 404 -2.25 25.51 -15.31
N LEU A 405 -2.75 24.58 -16.08
CA LEU A 405 -2.27 24.20 -17.39
C LEU A 405 -3.38 24.44 -18.42
N THR A 406 -3.06 25.09 -19.54
CA THR A 406 -4.00 25.31 -20.65
C THR A 406 -3.54 24.57 -21.90
N ILE A 407 -4.47 23.87 -22.53
CA ILE A 407 -4.29 23.12 -23.76
C ILE A 407 -5.27 23.65 -24.79
N GLU A 408 -4.77 24.22 -25.87
CA GLU A 408 -5.57 24.77 -26.98
C GLU A 408 -5.67 23.72 -28.10
N GLY A 409 -6.87 23.30 -28.40
CA GLY A 409 -7.15 22.40 -29.51
C GLY A 409 -7.78 23.09 -30.71
N SER A 410 -8.05 22.31 -31.75
CA SER A 410 -8.75 22.82 -32.97
C SER A 410 -10.23 23.06 -32.74
N ARG A 411 -10.82 22.47 -31.70
CA ARG A 411 -12.25 22.52 -31.39
C ARG A 411 -12.55 23.32 -30.12
N ASP A 412 -11.75 23.11 -29.08
CA ASP A 412 -11.97 23.71 -27.75
C ASP A 412 -10.63 23.97 -27.03
N THR A 413 -10.70 24.73 -25.94
CA THR A 413 -9.59 25.02 -25.04
C THR A 413 -9.88 24.41 -23.66
N LEU A 414 -8.99 23.52 -23.19
CA LEU A 414 -9.06 22.89 -21.90
C LEU A 414 -8.11 23.59 -20.92
N THR A 415 -8.62 23.96 -19.75
CA THR A 415 -7.77 24.39 -18.63
C THR A 415 -7.97 23.42 -17.46
N VAL A 416 -6.87 22.87 -16.97
CA VAL A 416 -6.85 21.97 -15.80
C VAL A 416 -6.05 22.58 -14.66
N SER A 417 -6.30 22.13 -13.43
CA SER A 417 -5.65 22.62 -12.22
C SER A 417 -5.26 21.47 -11.28
N GLY A 418 -4.47 21.78 -10.28
CA GLY A 418 -4.02 20.83 -9.26
C GLY A 418 -3.19 19.69 -9.86
N ASP A 419 -3.28 18.49 -9.25
CA ASP A 419 -2.50 17.33 -9.69
C ASP A 419 -2.83 16.88 -11.13
N THR A 420 -3.97 17.27 -11.66
CA THR A 420 -4.32 17.02 -13.07
C THR A 420 -3.32 17.68 -14.02
N CYS A 421 -2.69 18.81 -13.64
CA CYS A 421 -1.65 19.45 -14.44
C CYS A 421 -0.46 18.50 -14.72
N ARG A 422 -0.20 17.56 -13.84
CA ARG A 422 0.85 16.52 -13.98
C ARG A 422 0.30 15.24 -14.62
N THR A 423 -0.82 14.74 -14.11
CA THR A 423 -1.33 13.42 -14.45
C THR A 423 -2.02 13.36 -15.82
N ILE A 424 -2.41 14.52 -16.39
CA ILE A 424 -3.00 14.59 -17.74
C ILE A 424 -2.06 14.09 -18.84
N PHE A 425 -0.76 14.19 -18.63
CA PHE A 425 0.29 13.78 -19.57
C PHE A 425 0.60 12.27 -19.52
N TYR A 426 0.11 11.54 -18.50
CA TYR A 426 0.42 10.12 -18.36
C TYR A 426 -0.17 9.28 -19.48
N SER A 427 0.67 8.45 -20.09
CA SER A 427 0.28 7.44 -21.06
C SER A 427 1.13 6.18 -20.93
N SER A 428 0.49 5.05 -20.67
CA SER A 428 1.13 3.73 -20.70
C SER A 428 1.51 3.29 -22.12
N THR A 429 0.72 3.70 -23.12
CA THR A 429 0.98 3.39 -24.53
C THR A 429 2.27 4.03 -25.02
N TYR A 430 2.50 5.30 -24.70
CA TYR A 430 3.72 6.00 -25.09
C TYR A 430 4.84 5.90 -24.05
N GLN A 431 4.58 5.27 -22.88
CA GLN A 431 5.50 5.17 -21.74
C GLN A 431 6.04 6.54 -21.30
N LYS A 432 5.17 7.57 -21.31
CA LYS A 432 5.50 8.95 -20.99
C LYS A 432 4.72 9.43 -19.77
N SER A 433 5.38 10.25 -18.94
CA SER A 433 4.77 10.91 -17.79
C SER A 433 5.51 12.19 -17.43
N VAL A 434 4.79 13.15 -16.86
CA VAL A 434 5.35 14.31 -16.13
C VAL A 434 5.50 13.91 -14.68
N LYS A 435 6.71 14.08 -14.11
CA LYS A 435 7.06 13.45 -12.84
C LYS A 435 6.62 14.24 -11.61
N SER A 436 6.55 15.58 -11.68
CA SER A 436 6.18 16.46 -10.55
C SER A 436 5.34 17.63 -11.03
N LEU A 437 4.84 18.45 -10.11
CA LEU A 437 4.19 19.73 -10.45
C LEU A 437 5.20 20.86 -10.71
N ARG A 438 6.50 20.63 -10.53
CA ARG A 438 7.55 21.64 -10.73
C ARG A 438 8.15 21.51 -12.11
N PHE A 439 7.48 22.12 -13.10
CA PHE A 439 7.92 22.03 -14.50
C PHE A 439 7.63 23.30 -15.30
N SER A 440 8.28 23.37 -16.45
CA SER A 440 8.03 24.36 -17.49
C SER A 440 7.79 23.67 -18.84
N ILE A 441 7.18 24.38 -19.79
CA ILE A 441 6.93 23.89 -21.14
C ILE A 441 7.63 24.80 -22.15
N ASN A 442 8.39 24.20 -23.08
CA ASN A 442 9.15 24.90 -24.12
C ASN A 442 10.07 26.02 -23.58
N GLY A 443 10.63 25.82 -22.36
CA GLY A 443 11.50 26.79 -21.72
C GLY A 443 10.79 28.01 -21.08
N GLY A 444 9.44 28.08 -21.15
CA GLY A 444 8.63 29.07 -20.44
C GLY A 444 8.45 28.66 -18.98
N GLY A 445 9.34 29.09 -18.10
CA GLY A 445 9.22 28.92 -16.65
C GLY A 445 8.44 30.05 -15.98
N PRO A 446 8.21 30.00 -14.66
CA PRO A 446 7.61 31.10 -13.93
C PRO A 446 8.46 32.35 -14.19
N SER A 447 7.79 33.38 -14.74
CA SER A 447 8.43 34.68 -14.83
C SER A 447 8.63 35.17 -13.42
N GLY A 448 9.89 35.28 -13.02
CA GLY A 448 10.43 35.58 -11.73
C GLY A 448 9.40 35.80 -10.63
N THR A 449 9.36 34.97 -9.65
CA THR A 449 8.77 35.35 -8.36
C THR A 449 9.43 36.67 -7.98
N SER A 450 8.65 37.71 -7.87
CA SER A 450 9.06 38.98 -7.27
C SER A 450 9.30 38.73 -5.78
N GLY A 451 10.36 37.99 -5.46
CA GLY A 451 10.76 37.71 -4.09
C GLY A 451 11.92 36.73 -4.07
N VAL A 452 13.01 37.10 -3.45
CA VAL A 452 14.15 36.22 -3.14
C VAL A 452 13.91 35.64 -1.77
N VAL A 453 13.82 34.32 -1.67
CA VAL A 453 13.71 33.65 -0.37
C VAL A 453 15.10 33.56 0.25
N VAL A 454 15.32 34.18 1.39
CA VAL A 454 16.54 34.17 2.16
C VAL A 454 16.36 33.29 3.40
N ASN A 455 17.28 32.37 3.62
CA ASN A 455 17.26 31.42 4.76
C ASN A 455 15.96 30.59 4.87
N GLY A 456 15.37 30.23 3.72
CA GLY A 456 14.22 29.32 3.66
C GLY A 456 12.89 29.85 4.21
N SER A 457 12.86 31.07 4.82
CA SER A 457 11.67 31.57 5.49
C SER A 457 11.33 33.04 5.21
N THR A 458 12.26 33.85 4.73
CA THR A 458 12.03 35.29 4.51
C THR A 458 11.97 35.57 3.01
N THR A 459 10.81 35.98 2.52
CA THR A 459 10.64 36.46 1.15
C THR A 459 10.93 37.96 1.10
N LEU A 460 11.84 38.34 0.21
CA LEU A 460 12.21 39.74 -0.06
C LEU A 460 11.72 40.12 -1.44
N ASP A 461 11.16 41.31 -1.62
CA ASP A 461 10.65 41.82 -2.90
C ASP A 461 11.76 42.05 -3.96
N GLY A 462 13.00 41.85 -3.59
CA GLY A 462 14.20 41.97 -4.43
C GLY A 462 15.48 41.92 -3.59
N LEU A 463 16.63 41.87 -4.27
CA LEU A 463 17.96 41.91 -3.61
C LEU A 463 18.52 43.30 -3.46
N ASP A 464 17.82 44.34 -3.92
CA ASP A 464 18.32 45.71 -3.89
C ASP A 464 18.36 46.24 -2.45
N GLY A 465 19.50 46.80 -2.06
CA GLY A 465 19.71 47.35 -0.72
C GLY A 465 19.96 46.34 0.41
N ILE A 466 19.95 45.04 0.13
CA ILE A 466 20.25 44.00 1.14
C ILE A 466 21.73 44.07 1.54
N SER A 467 21.98 43.97 2.84
CA SER A 467 23.35 43.85 3.34
C SER A 467 23.81 42.38 3.33
N VAL A 468 24.90 42.09 2.66
CA VAL A 468 25.59 40.79 2.67
C VAL A 468 26.92 40.90 3.43
N ILE A 469 27.21 39.83 4.19
CA ILE A 469 28.48 39.70 4.90
C ILE A 469 29.37 38.69 4.13
N SER A 470 30.53 39.13 3.69
CA SER A 470 31.50 38.24 3.08
C SER A 470 32.20 37.33 4.10
N GLY A 471 32.83 36.24 3.64
CA GLY A 471 33.62 35.35 4.51
C GLY A 471 34.78 36.05 5.26
N SER A 472 35.10 37.28 4.90
CA SER A 472 36.09 38.15 5.61
C SER A 472 35.42 39.10 6.60
N GLY A 473 34.11 39.02 6.85
CA GLY A 473 33.33 39.87 7.78
C GLY A 473 33.00 41.25 7.23
N LYS A 474 33.29 41.54 5.94
CA LYS A 474 32.96 42.84 5.35
C LYS A 474 31.48 42.88 4.96
N VAL A 475 30.78 43.91 5.47
CA VAL A 475 29.40 44.19 5.11
C VAL A 475 29.35 45.08 3.86
N SER A 476 28.57 44.66 2.86
CA SER A 476 28.29 45.45 1.65
C SER A 476 26.82 45.39 1.30
N LYS A 477 26.28 46.44 0.68
CA LYS A 477 24.92 46.41 0.12
C LYS A 477 24.95 45.78 -1.25
N MET A 478 24.00 44.90 -1.55
CA MET A 478 23.81 44.35 -2.90
C MET A 478 23.11 45.37 -3.79
N ASP A 479 23.55 45.43 -5.02
CA ASP A 479 22.80 45.99 -6.13
C ASP A 479 22.03 44.83 -6.80
N GLY A 480 20.70 44.90 -6.80
CA GLY A 480 19.81 43.84 -7.27
C GLY A 480 20.07 43.37 -8.70
N ASN A 481 20.78 44.19 -9.51
CA ASN A 481 21.15 43.87 -10.89
C ASN A 481 22.48 43.08 -11.04
N SER A 482 23.22 42.91 -9.95
CA SER A 482 24.56 42.28 -9.98
C SER A 482 24.65 40.96 -9.19
N ALA A 483 23.53 40.41 -8.73
CA ALA A 483 23.52 39.14 -8.01
C ALA A 483 23.72 37.97 -8.97
N SER A 484 24.56 37.02 -8.58
CA SER A 484 24.77 35.76 -9.30
C SER A 484 24.58 34.57 -8.36
N VAL A 485 23.91 33.52 -8.83
CA VAL A 485 23.82 32.23 -8.13
C VAL A 485 24.91 31.33 -8.64
N ILE A 486 25.68 30.73 -7.74
CA ILE A 486 26.65 29.68 -8.04
C ILE A 486 25.95 28.35 -7.83
N SER A 487 25.79 27.57 -8.89
CA SER A 487 25.27 26.20 -8.85
C SER A 487 26.34 25.23 -9.37
N SER A 488 26.10 23.95 -9.23
CA SER A 488 26.96 22.90 -9.79
C SER A 488 27.11 22.97 -11.33
N SER A 489 26.19 23.68 -12.01
CA SER A 489 26.23 23.93 -13.46
C SER A 489 26.91 25.24 -13.86
N GLY A 490 27.47 26.02 -12.90
CA GLY A 490 28.16 27.28 -13.16
C GLY A 490 27.51 28.51 -12.52
N ILE A 491 28.01 29.69 -12.86
CA ILE A 491 27.54 30.99 -12.38
C ILE A 491 26.45 31.49 -13.34
N SER A 492 25.23 31.75 -12.81
CA SER A 492 24.13 32.40 -13.55
C SER A 492 23.70 33.68 -12.87
N GLY A 493 23.52 34.76 -13.66
CA GLY A 493 23.00 36.04 -13.15
C GLY A 493 21.52 35.93 -12.72
N VAL A 494 21.16 36.53 -11.61
CA VAL A 494 19.76 36.72 -11.20
C VAL A 494 19.19 37.89 -11.96
N SER A 495 18.33 37.64 -12.95
CA SER A 495 17.61 38.70 -13.66
C SER A 495 16.33 39.05 -12.92
N THR A 496 16.27 40.21 -12.29
CA THR A 496 15.04 40.77 -11.69
C THR A 496 14.28 41.58 -12.74
N THR A 497 13.49 40.92 -13.59
CA THR A 497 12.51 41.63 -14.42
C THR A 497 11.12 41.52 -13.80
N SER A 498 10.55 42.68 -13.52
CA SER A 498 9.18 42.89 -13.02
C SER A 498 8.12 42.16 -13.85
N GLY A 499 7.12 41.63 -13.14
CA GLY A 499 6.03 40.78 -13.60
C GLY A 499 5.49 41.06 -15.01
N GLY A 500 5.80 40.12 -15.91
CA GLY A 500 5.21 40.07 -17.23
C GLY A 500 4.33 38.83 -17.34
N SER A 501 3.11 39.02 -17.81
CA SER A 501 2.23 37.93 -18.27
C SER A 501 3.02 36.95 -19.11
N VAL A 502 2.96 35.66 -18.76
CA VAL A 502 3.60 34.57 -19.53
C VAL A 502 2.95 34.57 -20.93
N LYS A 503 3.67 35.10 -21.91
CA LYS A 503 3.23 35.00 -23.29
C LYS A 503 3.49 33.58 -23.76
N PRO A 504 2.48 32.83 -24.24
CA PRO A 504 2.66 31.49 -24.74
C PRO A 504 3.74 31.50 -25.82
N THR A 505 4.81 30.78 -25.66
CA THR A 505 5.70 30.46 -26.77
C THR A 505 5.01 29.40 -27.60
N SER A 506 4.53 29.80 -28.80
CA SER A 506 3.96 28.86 -29.76
C SER A 506 4.99 27.75 -30.05
N SER A 507 4.53 26.48 -30.02
CA SER A 507 5.39 25.35 -30.39
C SER A 507 5.86 25.54 -31.83
N ASN A 508 7.16 25.71 -32.03
CA ASN A 508 7.74 25.53 -33.35
C ASN A 508 7.75 24.01 -33.63
N ASN A 509 6.99 23.55 -34.61
CA ASN A 509 6.91 22.19 -35.14
C ASN A 509 5.97 21.18 -34.44
N GLY A 510 4.91 21.58 -33.71
CA GLY A 510 3.94 20.62 -33.15
C GLY A 510 4.49 19.68 -32.09
N THR A 511 5.52 20.10 -31.38
CA THR A 511 6.10 19.37 -30.24
C THR A 511 6.10 20.23 -28.98
N PHE A 512 5.90 19.58 -27.83
CA PHE A 512 5.87 20.20 -26.50
C PHE A 512 6.92 19.52 -25.62
N THR A 513 8.02 20.24 -25.32
CA THR A 513 9.04 19.74 -24.41
C THR A 513 8.78 20.27 -23.01
N ILE A 514 8.56 19.35 -22.09
CA ILE A 514 8.31 19.62 -20.68
C ILE A 514 9.58 19.27 -19.90
N THR A 515 10.10 20.24 -19.16
CA THR A 515 11.29 20.07 -18.33
C THR A 515 10.95 20.41 -16.89
N GLY A 516 11.45 19.64 -15.95
CA GLY A 516 11.13 19.86 -14.53
C GLY A 516 12.14 19.21 -13.58
N THR A 517 11.85 19.39 -12.29
CA THR A 517 12.63 18.84 -11.18
C THR A 517 11.73 18.08 -10.20
N GLY A 518 12.30 17.09 -9.50
CA GLY A 518 11.59 16.32 -8.49
C GLY A 518 10.68 15.23 -9.05
N SER A 519 10.00 14.50 -8.15
CA SER A 519 9.11 13.39 -8.47
C SER A 519 8.04 13.23 -7.38
N GLY A 520 6.77 13.37 -7.76
CA GLY A 520 5.62 13.25 -6.87
C GLY A 520 4.64 14.41 -6.96
N HIS A 521 3.70 14.45 -6.01
CA HIS A 521 2.63 15.47 -5.96
C HIS A 521 3.04 16.75 -5.22
N ASN A 522 4.22 16.81 -4.65
CA ASN A 522 4.81 17.95 -3.93
C ASN A 522 4.11 18.35 -2.62
N VAL A 523 3.16 17.61 -2.08
CA VAL A 523 2.46 17.91 -0.81
C VAL A 523 3.06 17.10 0.34
N GLY A 524 3.25 17.70 1.52
CA GLY A 524 3.79 17.06 2.71
C GLY A 524 5.29 16.74 2.62
N MET A 525 5.74 15.64 3.22
CA MET A 525 7.16 15.33 3.35
C MET A 525 7.81 14.86 2.04
N SER A 526 8.96 15.48 1.69
CA SER A 526 9.86 14.93 0.67
C SER A 526 10.76 13.88 1.28
N GLN A 527 10.78 12.68 0.69
CA GLN A 527 11.64 11.58 1.16
C GLN A 527 13.13 11.93 1.00
N TYR A 528 13.53 12.47 -0.15
CA TYR A 528 14.91 12.91 -0.35
C TYR A 528 15.25 14.16 0.47
N GLY A 529 14.29 15.05 0.72
CA GLY A 529 14.48 16.17 1.63
C GLY A 529 14.68 15.72 3.08
N ALA A 530 13.87 14.78 3.56
CA ALA A 530 14.05 14.14 4.87
C ALA A 530 15.43 13.47 5.00
N LYS A 531 15.87 12.75 3.95
CA LYS A 531 17.22 12.18 3.90
C LYS A 531 18.29 13.27 4.03
N ALA A 532 18.17 14.35 3.29
CA ALA A 532 19.14 15.44 3.31
C ALA A 532 19.19 16.12 4.69
N MET A 533 18.04 16.36 5.31
CA MET A 533 17.98 16.92 6.66
C MET A 533 18.65 15.99 7.67
N ALA A 534 18.34 14.69 7.66
CA ALA A 534 18.97 13.70 8.53
C ALA A 534 20.50 13.61 8.34
N GLU A 535 21.01 13.67 7.10
CA GLU A 535 22.44 13.72 6.81
C GLU A 535 23.12 15.00 7.32
N ASN A 536 22.36 16.07 7.55
CA ASN A 536 22.81 17.33 8.11
C ASN A 536 22.52 17.48 9.61
N GLY A 537 22.13 16.39 10.30
CA GLY A 537 22.04 16.31 11.76
C GLY A 537 20.69 16.70 12.35
N TYR A 538 19.65 16.85 11.52
CA TYR A 538 18.27 17.04 12.00
C TYR A 538 17.70 15.71 12.47
N ASP A 539 16.96 15.71 13.58
CA ASP A 539 16.21 14.55 14.05
C ASP A 539 14.86 14.41 13.31
N TYR A 540 14.17 13.30 13.56
CA TYR A 540 12.92 13.00 12.87
C TYR A 540 11.78 13.95 13.23
N GLU A 541 11.76 14.50 14.46
CA GLU A 541 10.77 15.49 14.90
C GLU A 541 10.98 16.82 14.15
N GLU A 542 12.21 17.31 14.07
CA GLU A 542 12.57 18.51 13.30
C GLU A 542 12.23 18.34 11.81
N ILE A 543 12.45 17.13 11.24
CA ILE A 543 12.09 16.81 9.85
C ILE A 543 10.57 16.88 9.67
N LEU A 544 9.79 16.27 10.56
CA LEU A 544 8.33 16.27 10.49
C LEU A 544 7.75 17.66 10.66
N GLU A 545 8.22 18.46 11.64
CA GLU A 545 7.81 19.82 11.87
C GLU A 545 8.17 20.78 10.72
N PHE A 546 9.27 20.47 10.00
CA PHE A 546 9.61 21.21 8.78
C PHE A 546 8.57 20.98 7.69
N TYR A 547 8.15 19.75 7.42
CA TYR A 547 7.24 19.45 6.32
C TYR A 547 5.76 19.62 6.67
N TYR A 548 5.39 19.42 7.91
CA TYR A 548 4.02 19.57 8.39
C TYR A 548 3.95 20.76 9.37
N THR A 549 3.18 21.77 8.99
CA THR A 549 3.11 23.04 9.75
C THR A 549 2.33 22.86 11.04
N ASP A 550 2.89 23.35 12.17
CA ASP A 550 2.25 23.40 13.49
C ASP A 550 1.72 22.03 13.97
N VAL A 551 2.40 20.93 13.61
CA VAL A 551 2.10 19.61 14.13
C VAL A 551 2.86 19.31 15.41
N THR A 552 2.36 18.34 16.16
CA THR A 552 3.05 17.67 17.26
C THR A 552 3.12 16.18 16.99
N ILE A 553 4.14 15.51 17.53
CA ILE A 553 4.34 14.07 17.47
C ILE A 553 3.98 13.49 18.83
N GLY A 554 3.26 12.37 18.88
CA GLY A 554 2.87 11.72 20.13
C GLY A 554 2.06 10.45 19.97
#